data_7712bb4a78e88efc03b0525249920ad7
#
_entry.id   7712bb4a78e88efc03b0525249920ad7
#
_cell.length_a   1.000
_cell.length_b   1.000
_cell.length_c   1.000
_cell.angle_alpha   90.00
_cell.angle_beta   90.00
_cell.angle_gamma   90.00
#
_symmetry.space_group_name_H-M   'P 1'
#
loop_
_entity.id
_entity.type
_entity.pdbx_description
1 polymer ?
#
loop_
_entity_poly.entity_id
_entity_poly.type
_entity_poly.pdbx_seq_one_letter_code
_entity_poly.pdbx_strand_id
1 'polypeptide(L)'
;MTDQGEKTYDSDERRPDDDFWLAQGRKMVEESLPAVREAAKALMTGLGVLQGIYVAILGFGETAKSLTGADALFAAMPLVAWMVALLLCLRVMMTDPRRVSLLSPEDIRDNYEGVLAAKQRYLQYALGGLAIGLLLAFLVIAMTPKLPAE
;
A
#
# COMPACT_ATOMS: atom_id res chain seq x y z
N MET A 1 -13.15 5.11 32.64
CA MET A 1 -12.36 6.30 33.00
C MET A 1 -10.95 5.79 33.32
N THR A 2 -10.11 5.62 32.33
CA THR A 2 -8.68 5.28 32.48
C THR A 2 -7.92 6.57 32.34
N ASP A 3 -7.43 7.06 33.47
CA ASP A 3 -6.49 8.15 33.61
C ASP A 3 -5.19 7.76 32.87
N GLN A 4 -5.04 8.23 31.63
CA GLN A 4 -3.75 8.21 30.95
C GLN A 4 -2.96 9.39 31.53
N GLY A 5 -2.25 9.14 32.62
CA GLY A 5 -1.35 10.10 33.22
C GLY A 5 -0.43 10.67 32.15
N GLU A 6 -0.67 11.92 31.81
CA GLU A 6 0.20 12.78 31.01
C GLU A 6 1.58 12.74 31.68
N LYS A 7 2.53 12.04 31.06
CA LYS A 7 3.92 12.04 31.52
C LYS A 7 4.49 13.42 31.28
N THR A 8 4.37 14.29 32.28
CA THR A 8 5.06 15.58 32.30
C THR A 8 6.56 15.26 32.38
N TYR A 9 7.25 15.42 31.27
CA TYR A 9 8.71 15.34 31.24
C TYR A 9 9.26 16.61 31.87
N ASP A 10 9.91 16.46 33.03
CA ASP A 10 10.63 17.56 33.67
C ASP A 10 11.83 17.94 32.79
N SER A 11 11.86 19.19 32.35
CA SER A 11 12.87 19.69 31.42
C SER A 11 14.27 19.86 32.07
N ASP A 12 14.37 19.64 33.39
CA ASP A 12 15.63 19.83 34.11
C ASP A 12 16.54 18.58 34.13
N GLU A 13 16.05 17.40 33.69
CA GLU A 13 16.87 16.19 33.52
C GLU A 13 17.20 15.91 32.06
N ARG A 14 17.80 16.86 31.35
CA ARG A 14 18.27 16.63 29.98
C ARG A 14 19.48 15.66 30.01
N ARG A 15 19.27 14.45 29.52
CA ARG A 15 20.33 13.47 29.36
C ARG A 15 21.22 13.88 28.18
N PRO A 16 22.53 13.52 28.21
CA PRO A 16 23.46 13.85 27.13
C PRO A 16 23.02 13.36 25.75
N ASP A 17 22.18 12.32 25.71
CA ASP A 17 21.69 11.68 24.48
C ASP A 17 20.35 12.25 23.96
N ASP A 18 19.69 13.14 24.71
CA ASP A 18 18.36 13.64 24.34
C ASP A 18 18.38 14.45 23.03
N ASP A 19 19.42 15.24 22.81
CA ASP A 19 19.57 16.00 21.57
C ASP A 19 19.75 15.10 20.36
N PHE A 20 20.45 13.96 20.52
CA PHE A 20 20.58 12.95 19.47
C PHE A 20 19.22 12.33 19.15
N TRP A 21 18.46 11.92 20.17
CA TRP A 21 17.16 11.29 19.96
C TRP A 21 16.12 12.26 19.41
N LEU A 22 16.14 13.53 19.79
CA LEU A 22 15.29 14.56 19.22
C LEU A 22 15.61 14.83 17.74
N ALA A 23 16.90 14.87 17.38
CA ALA A 23 17.33 15.00 16.00
C ALA A 23 16.90 13.79 15.17
N GLN A 24 17.06 12.57 15.71
CA GLN A 24 16.63 11.35 15.07
C GLN A 24 15.11 11.29 14.88
N GLY A 25 14.34 11.73 15.89
CA GLY A 25 12.88 11.82 15.81
C GLY A 25 12.41 12.76 14.69
N ARG A 26 13.03 13.94 14.57
CA ARG A 26 12.75 14.89 13.48
C ARG A 26 13.03 14.27 12.11
N LYS A 27 14.17 13.59 11.95
CA LYS A 27 14.54 12.90 10.73
C LYS A 27 13.52 11.80 10.36
N MET A 28 13.06 11.00 11.33
CA MET A 28 12.04 9.99 11.11
C MET A 28 10.72 10.61 10.60
N VAL A 29 10.33 11.75 11.15
CA VAL A 29 9.13 12.47 10.69
C VAL A 29 9.31 12.99 9.26
N GLU A 30 10.44 13.61 8.96
CA GLU A 30 10.76 14.13 7.62
C GLU A 30 10.78 13.03 6.55
N GLU A 31 11.31 11.85 6.88
CA GLU A 31 11.45 10.73 5.95
C GLU A 31 10.17 9.90 5.80
N SER A 32 9.21 10.02 6.71
CA SER A 32 8.02 9.15 6.74
C SER A 32 7.12 9.30 5.51
N LEU A 33 6.84 10.51 5.04
CA LEU A 33 6.03 10.74 3.84
C LEU A 33 6.74 10.32 2.54
N PRO A 34 8.02 10.65 2.33
CA PRO A 34 8.81 10.11 1.22
C PRO A 34 8.84 8.59 1.20
N ALA A 35 9.09 7.93 2.35
CA ALA A 35 9.15 6.49 2.46
C ALA A 35 7.83 5.80 2.03
N VAL A 36 6.68 6.33 2.47
CA VAL A 36 5.35 5.82 2.08
C VAL A 36 5.12 5.96 0.58
N ARG A 37 5.55 7.07 -0.03
CA ARG A 37 5.45 7.27 -1.49
C ARG A 37 6.36 6.32 -2.26
N GLU A 38 7.56 6.08 -1.77
CA GLU A 38 8.52 5.17 -2.40
C GLU A 38 8.05 3.72 -2.32
N ALA A 39 7.50 3.30 -1.18
CA ALA A 39 6.84 2.02 -1.04
C ALA A 39 5.64 1.85 -2.01
N ALA A 40 4.83 2.90 -2.19
CA ALA A 40 3.74 2.88 -3.16
C ALA A 40 4.25 2.72 -4.60
N LYS A 41 5.34 3.40 -4.98
CA LYS A 41 5.97 3.26 -6.30
C LYS A 41 6.48 1.83 -6.53
N ALA A 42 7.19 1.27 -5.55
CA ALA A 42 7.70 -0.09 -5.64
C ALA A 42 6.55 -1.10 -5.79
N LEU A 43 5.46 -0.92 -5.04
CA LEU A 43 4.26 -1.75 -5.13
C LEU A 43 3.59 -1.64 -6.50
N MET A 44 3.46 -0.43 -7.06
CA MET A 44 2.92 -0.21 -8.41
C MET A 44 3.74 -0.92 -9.48
N THR A 45 5.07 -0.82 -9.40
CA THR A 45 5.97 -1.51 -10.34
C THR A 45 5.80 -3.02 -10.24
N GLY A 46 5.79 -3.58 -9.02
CA GLY A 46 5.57 -5.00 -8.78
C GLY A 46 4.21 -5.49 -9.31
N LEU A 47 3.14 -4.73 -9.04
CA LEU A 47 1.80 -5.04 -9.55
C LEU A 47 1.75 -5.03 -11.09
N GLY A 48 2.39 -4.06 -11.73
CA GLY A 48 2.45 -3.99 -13.19
C GLY A 48 3.14 -5.19 -13.80
N VAL A 49 4.27 -5.63 -13.22
CA VAL A 49 4.99 -6.83 -13.66
C VAL A 49 4.14 -8.08 -13.47
N LEU A 50 3.52 -8.24 -12.30
CA LEU A 50 2.64 -9.39 -12.01
C LEU A 50 1.46 -9.48 -12.97
N GLN A 51 0.81 -8.34 -13.24
CA GLN A 51 -0.29 -8.29 -14.21
C GLN A 51 0.18 -8.67 -15.62
N GLY A 52 1.35 -8.16 -16.04
CA GLY A 52 1.92 -8.50 -17.35
C GLY A 52 2.20 -9.98 -17.47
N ILE A 53 2.83 -10.60 -16.48
CA ILE A 53 3.10 -12.04 -16.44
C ILE A 53 1.80 -12.85 -16.46
N TYR A 54 0.84 -12.47 -15.64
CA TYR A 54 -0.44 -13.18 -15.55
C TYR A 54 -1.22 -13.13 -16.88
N VAL A 55 -1.29 -11.95 -17.49
CA VAL A 55 -1.92 -11.79 -18.81
C VAL A 55 -1.18 -12.59 -19.89
N ALA A 56 0.16 -12.64 -19.82
CA ALA A 56 0.95 -13.44 -20.74
C ALA A 56 0.62 -14.96 -20.60
N ILE A 57 0.55 -15.46 -19.36
CA ILE A 57 0.20 -16.88 -19.10
C ILE A 57 -1.19 -17.20 -19.64
N LEU A 58 -2.17 -16.33 -19.39
CA LEU A 58 -3.54 -16.53 -19.88
C LEU A 58 -3.66 -16.35 -21.41
N GLY A 59 -2.97 -15.35 -21.97
CA GLY A 59 -3.13 -14.95 -23.35
C GLY A 59 -2.37 -15.83 -24.36
N PHE A 60 -1.21 -16.37 -23.98
CA PHE A 60 -0.39 -17.23 -24.85
C PHE A 60 -0.60 -18.72 -24.63
N GLY A 61 -1.29 -19.12 -23.52
CA GLY A 61 -1.62 -20.49 -23.27
C GLY A 61 -2.84 -20.95 -24.08
N GLU A 62 -2.95 -22.25 -24.34
CA GLU A 62 -4.19 -22.86 -24.91
C GLU A 62 -5.41 -22.63 -24.00
N THR A 63 -5.17 -22.27 -22.76
CA THR A 63 -6.16 -21.86 -21.77
C THR A 63 -7.05 -20.71 -22.27
N ALA A 64 -6.49 -19.76 -23.05
CA ALA A 64 -7.29 -18.65 -23.60
C ALA A 64 -8.41 -19.11 -24.54
N LYS A 65 -8.20 -20.23 -25.25
CA LYS A 65 -9.18 -20.80 -26.18
C LYS A 65 -10.29 -21.59 -25.47
N SER A 66 -10.01 -22.09 -24.29
CA SER A 66 -10.95 -22.91 -23.50
C SER A 66 -11.78 -22.08 -22.49
N LEU A 67 -11.37 -20.85 -22.20
CA LEU A 67 -12.07 -19.97 -21.28
C LEU A 67 -13.37 -19.44 -21.89
N THR A 68 -14.51 -19.96 -21.43
CA THR A 68 -15.84 -19.49 -21.85
C THR A 68 -16.69 -19.11 -20.65
N GLY A 69 -17.46 -18.03 -20.78
CA GLY A 69 -18.46 -17.65 -19.78
C GLY A 69 -17.90 -17.44 -18.36
N ALA A 70 -18.30 -18.29 -17.43
CA ALA A 70 -17.94 -18.17 -16.01
C ALA A 70 -16.43 -18.33 -15.77
N ASP A 71 -15.74 -19.19 -16.52
CA ASP A 71 -14.30 -19.43 -16.35
C ASP A 71 -13.47 -18.22 -16.72
N ALA A 72 -13.87 -17.49 -17.76
CA ALA A 72 -13.22 -16.23 -18.13
C ALA A 72 -13.41 -15.16 -17.05
N LEU A 73 -14.57 -15.13 -16.40
CA LEU A 73 -14.83 -14.20 -15.29
C LEU A 73 -13.96 -14.54 -14.07
N PHE A 74 -13.82 -15.83 -13.73
CA PHE A 74 -12.92 -16.26 -12.66
C PHE A 74 -11.46 -15.92 -12.96
N ALA A 75 -11.01 -16.13 -14.20
CA ALA A 75 -9.66 -15.76 -14.62
C ALA A 75 -9.39 -14.24 -14.58
N ALA A 76 -10.42 -13.40 -14.69
CA ALA A 76 -10.30 -11.96 -14.60
C ALA A 76 -10.23 -11.44 -13.14
N MET A 77 -10.70 -12.21 -12.14
CA MET A 77 -10.73 -11.74 -10.74
C MET A 77 -9.38 -11.26 -10.17
N PRO A 78 -8.26 -11.96 -10.38
CA PRO A 78 -6.95 -11.47 -9.92
C PRO A 78 -6.59 -10.12 -10.53
N LEU A 79 -6.88 -9.90 -11.80
CA LEU A 79 -6.60 -8.63 -12.49
C LEU A 79 -7.41 -7.48 -11.89
N VAL A 80 -8.67 -7.72 -11.55
CA VAL A 80 -9.52 -6.73 -10.87
C VAL A 80 -8.96 -6.39 -9.49
N ALA A 81 -8.56 -7.39 -8.71
CA ALA A 81 -7.96 -7.17 -7.39
C ALA A 81 -6.68 -6.32 -7.47
N TRP A 82 -5.79 -6.63 -8.42
CA TRP A 82 -4.56 -5.87 -8.65
C TRP A 82 -4.84 -4.47 -9.22
N MET A 83 -5.87 -4.30 -10.05
CA MET A 83 -6.28 -2.98 -10.54
C MET A 83 -6.75 -2.08 -9.38
N VAL A 84 -7.55 -2.62 -8.46
CA VAL A 84 -7.96 -1.89 -7.26
C VAL A 84 -6.73 -1.53 -6.40
N ALA A 85 -5.79 -2.45 -6.21
CA ALA A 85 -4.54 -2.18 -5.50
C ALA A 85 -3.72 -1.06 -6.16
N LEU A 86 -3.63 -1.04 -7.50
CA LEU A 86 -2.97 0.05 -8.24
C LEU A 86 -3.66 1.40 -8.03
N LEU A 87 -4.99 1.44 -8.05
CA LEU A 87 -5.74 2.67 -7.79
C LEU A 87 -5.52 3.19 -6.37
N LEU A 88 -5.41 2.30 -5.38
CA LEU A 88 -5.06 2.67 -4.02
C LEU A 88 -3.63 3.23 -3.91
N CYS A 89 -2.65 2.63 -4.62
CA CYS A 89 -1.29 3.17 -4.70
C CYS A 89 -1.26 4.56 -5.35
N LEU A 90 -2.03 4.78 -6.43
CA LEU A 90 -2.17 6.09 -7.05
C LEU A 90 -2.74 7.12 -6.06
N ARG A 91 -3.72 6.72 -5.25
CA ARG A 91 -4.28 7.57 -4.21
C ARG A 91 -3.24 8.02 -3.18
N VAL A 92 -2.30 7.13 -2.81
CA VAL A 92 -1.16 7.48 -1.94
C VAL A 92 -0.25 8.52 -2.59
N MET A 93 -0.04 8.44 -3.91
CA MET A 93 0.81 9.38 -4.66
C MET A 93 0.17 10.76 -4.83
N MET A 94 -1.16 10.83 -4.87
CA MET A 94 -1.87 12.09 -5.02
C MET A 94 -1.65 12.97 -3.78
N THR A 95 -1.44 14.26 -4.04
CA THR A 95 -1.36 15.25 -2.97
C THR A 95 -2.77 15.75 -2.69
N ASP A 96 -3.25 15.55 -1.46
CA ASP A 96 -4.51 16.16 -1.02
C ASP A 96 -4.30 17.67 -0.82
N PRO A 97 -4.96 18.54 -1.59
CA PRO A 97 -4.86 19.98 -1.40
C PRO A 97 -5.73 20.39 -0.19
N ARG A 98 -5.27 20.07 1.01
CA ARG A 98 -5.93 20.58 2.22
C ARG A 98 -5.46 22.01 2.48
N ARG A 99 -6.39 22.89 2.79
CA ARG A 99 -6.08 24.25 3.26
C ARG A 99 -5.57 24.12 4.70
N VAL A 100 -4.26 24.29 4.88
CA VAL A 100 -3.61 24.32 6.18
C VAL A 100 -3.36 25.78 6.53
N SER A 101 -3.74 26.19 7.74
CA SER A 101 -3.32 27.50 8.25
C SER A 101 -1.84 27.44 8.60
N LEU A 102 -1.00 28.11 7.82
CA LEU A 102 0.45 28.17 8.05
C LEU A 102 0.84 28.95 9.32
N LEU A 103 -0.13 29.55 9.99
CA LEU A 103 0.07 30.38 11.19
C LEU A 103 -0.08 29.59 12.50
N SER A 104 -0.59 28.34 12.46
CA SER A 104 -0.75 27.48 13.64
C SER A 104 0.14 26.23 13.52
N PRO A 105 1.18 26.09 14.36
CA PRO A 105 2.01 24.89 14.39
C PRO A 105 1.21 23.62 14.72
N GLU A 106 0.17 23.73 15.55
CA GLU A 106 -0.71 22.63 15.92
C GLU A 106 -1.52 22.13 14.72
N ASP A 107 -2.12 23.03 13.94
CA ASP A 107 -2.85 22.68 12.72
C ASP A 107 -1.95 21.97 11.69
N ILE A 108 -0.68 22.38 11.60
CA ILE A 108 0.30 21.76 10.71
C ILE A 108 0.59 20.32 11.15
N ARG A 109 0.79 20.12 12.46
CA ARG A 109 1.08 18.79 13.02
C ARG A 109 -0.09 17.83 12.84
N ASP A 110 -1.29 18.25 13.23
CA ASP A 110 -2.51 17.42 13.14
C ASP A 110 -2.82 17.04 11.69
N ASN A 111 -2.65 18.00 10.78
CA ASN A 111 -2.81 17.73 9.36
C ASN A 111 -1.76 16.74 8.83
N TYR A 112 -0.50 16.88 9.25
CA TYR A 112 0.58 15.97 8.85
C TYR A 112 0.30 14.54 9.33
N GLU A 113 -0.03 14.37 10.61
CA GLU A 113 -0.36 13.06 11.19
C GLU A 113 -1.58 12.42 10.51
N GLY A 114 -2.63 13.22 10.26
CA GLY A 114 -3.83 12.75 9.56
C GLY A 114 -3.55 12.31 8.11
N VAL A 115 -2.74 13.07 7.38
CA VAL A 115 -2.35 12.73 6.00
C VAL A 115 -1.49 11.48 5.98
N LEU A 116 -0.52 11.35 6.89
CA LEU A 116 0.36 10.19 6.99
C LEU A 116 -0.45 8.93 7.31
N ALA A 117 -1.32 8.98 8.32
CA ALA A 117 -2.17 7.86 8.71
C ALA A 117 -3.10 7.41 7.57
N ALA A 118 -3.69 8.36 6.85
CA ALA A 118 -4.55 8.04 5.70
C ALA A 118 -3.75 7.33 4.59
N LYS A 119 -2.56 7.85 4.24
CA LYS A 119 -1.70 7.25 3.21
C LYS A 119 -1.20 5.86 3.60
N GLN A 120 -0.84 5.65 4.85
CA GLN A 120 -0.46 4.33 5.37
C GLN A 120 -1.61 3.31 5.25
N ARG A 121 -2.85 3.71 5.58
CA ARG A 121 -4.03 2.84 5.40
C ARG A 121 -4.25 2.45 3.94
N TYR A 122 -4.17 3.40 3.02
CA TYR A 122 -4.29 3.09 1.59
C TYR A 122 -3.20 2.12 1.11
N LEU A 123 -1.96 2.29 1.59
CA LEU A 123 -0.86 1.39 1.27
C LEU A 123 -1.09 -0.02 1.83
N GLN A 124 -1.60 -0.13 3.07
CA GLN A 124 -1.98 -1.42 3.67
C GLN A 124 -3.08 -2.13 2.88
N TYR A 125 -4.11 -1.39 2.45
CA TYR A 125 -5.17 -1.95 1.62
C TYR A 125 -4.65 -2.38 0.23
N ALA A 126 -3.73 -1.62 -0.35
CA ALA A 126 -3.10 -1.98 -1.61
C ALA A 126 -2.27 -3.28 -1.47
N LEU A 127 -1.52 -3.43 -0.38
CA LEU A 127 -0.78 -4.64 -0.05
C LEU A 127 -1.72 -5.84 0.15
N GLY A 128 -2.84 -5.64 0.86
CA GLY A 128 -3.90 -6.63 0.99
C GLY A 128 -4.48 -7.06 -0.35
N GLY A 129 -4.76 -6.10 -1.23
CA GLY A 129 -5.23 -6.36 -2.59
C GLY A 129 -4.24 -7.16 -3.44
N LEU A 130 -2.93 -6.86 -3.31
CA LEU A 130 -1.87 -7.65 -3.94
C LEU A 130 -1.89 -9.10 -3.44
N ALA A 131 -1.94 -9.31 -2.13
CA ALA A 131 -1.97 -10.65 -1.53
C ALA A 131 -3.19 -11.45 -1.96
N ILE A 132 -4.38 -10.83 -1.94
CA ILE A 132 -5.63 -11.46 -2.39
C ILE A 132 -5.54 -11.81 -3.88
N GLY A 133 -5.03 -10.91 -4.71
CA GLY A 133 -4.85 -11.15 -6.14
C GLY A 133 -3.89 -12.30 -6.42
N LEU A 134 -2.80 -12.43 -5.66
CA LEU A 134 -1.88 -13.57 -5.76
C LEU A 134 -2.56 -14.91 -5.39
N LEU A 135 -3.33 -14.93 -4.30
CA LEU A 135 -4.07 -16.12 -3.89
C LEU A 135 -5.10 -16.53 -4.96
N LEU A 136 -5.82 -15.56 -5.51
CA LEU A 136 -6.78 -15.82 -6.59
C LEU A 136 -6.09 -16.31 -7.86
N ALA A 137 -4.96 -15.72 -8.25
CA ALA A 137 -4.18 -16.14 -9.41
C ALA A 137 -3.69 -17.59 -9.24
N PHE A 138 -3.18 -17.93 -8.05
CA PHE A 138 -2.75 -19.29 -7.74
C PHE A 138 -3.92 -20.28 -7.79
N LEU A 139 -5.09 -19.89 -7.26
CA LEU A 139 -6.30 -20.70 -7.30
C LEU A 139 -6.76 -20.97 -8.74
N VAL A 140 -6.78 -19.95 -9.58
CA VAL A 140 -7.14 -20.06 -11.00
C VAL A 140 -6.19 -21.05 -11.71
N ILE A 141 -4.88 -20.89 -11.52
CA ILE A 141 -3.87 -21.78 -12.14
C ILE A 141 -4.02 -23.22 -11.63
N ALA A 142 -4.31 -23.42 -10.34
CA ALA A 142 -4.49 -24.75 -9.74
C ALA A 142 -5.77 -25.45 -10.21
N MET A 143 -6.84 -24.68 -10.49
CA MET A 143 -8.12 -25.20 -10.97
C MET A 143 -8.16 -25.41 -12.48
N THR A 144 -7.24 -24.80 -13.24
CA THR A 144 -7.16 -25.03 -14.68
C THR A 144 -6.74 -26.49 -14.94
N PRO A 145 -7.57 -27.32 -15.56
CA PRO A 145 -7.23 -28.71 -15.79
C PRO A 145 -5.98 -28.78 -16.68
N LYS A 146 -4.96 -29.49 -16.23
CA LYS A 146 -3.81 -29.85 -17.05
C LYS A 146 -4.31 -30.71 -18.18
N LEU A 147 -4.38 -30.17 -19.40
CA LEU A 147 -4.58 -30.97 -20.57
C LEU A 147 -3.48 -32.06 -20.62
N PRO A 148 -3.83 -33.34 -20.85
CA PRO A 148 -2.82 -34.38 -21.01
C PRO A 148 -1.91 -33.99 -22.14
N ALA A 149 -0.59 -34.03 -21.87
CA ALA A 149 0.43 -33.89 -22.92
C ALA A 149 0.30 -35.07 -23.87
N GLU A 150 -0.22 -34.84 -25.08
CA GLU A 150 -0.10 -35.76 -26.19
C GLU A 150 1.29 -35.63 -26.83
#